data_24ff24be8c34eea28ff34f5a843de12a
#
_entry.id   24ff24be8c34eea28ff34f5a843de12a
#
_cell.length_a   1.000
_cell.length_b   1.000
_cell.length_c   1.000
_cell.angle_alpha   90.00
_cell.angle_beta   90.00
_cell.angle_gamma   90.00
#
_symmetry.space_group_name_H-M   'P 1'
#
loop_
_entity.id
_entity.type
_entity.pdbx_description
1 polymer ?
#
loop_
_entity_poly.entity_id
_entity_poly.type
_entity_poly.pdbx_seq_one_letter_code
_entity_poly.pdbx_strand_id
1 'polypeptide(L)'
;MDSRKKKIFLKAKIASLIAIAAPLLMWVFLLGHIPIIYKNLNLSETSWGIFLLIFGSSQILSGQIFARLITPKYGTKLMICMGVLILSISFLGIIVVNSYESFLFIAVFFGISLGLIMPSTNSHITLIEEKTNEVLQP
;
A
#
# COMPACT_ATOMS: atom_id res chain seq x y z
N MET A 1 -11.22 -7.48 -30.89
CA MET A 1 -10.23 -7.94 -29.88
C MET A 1 -10.47 -9.43 -29.61
N ASP A 2 -9.39 -10.23 -29.69
CA ASP A 2 -9.43 -11.69 -29.52
C ASP A 2 -9.94 -12.07 -28.12
N SER A 3 -10.79 -13.13 -28.02
CA SER A 3 -11.38 -13.62 -26.77
C SER A 3 -10.35 -13.89 -25.66
N ARG A 4 -9.16 -14.37 -26.06
CA ARG A 4 -8.02 -14.62 -25.14
C ARG A 4 -7.49 -13.32 -24.56
N LYS A 5 -7.38 -12.26 -25.34
CA LYS A 5 -6.94 -10.94 -24.88
C LYS A 5 -7.94 -10.34 -23.90
N LYS A 6 -9.26 -10.42 -24.19
CA LYS A 6 -10.32 -9.95 -23.26
C LYS A 6 -10.19 -10.59 -21.87
N LYS A 7 -9.95 -11.91 -21.79
CA LYS A 7 -9.79 -12.61 -20.51
C LYS A 7 -8.55 -12.16 -19.73
N ILE A 8 -7.44 -11.88 -20.42
CA ILE A 8 -6.20 -11.40 -19.78
C ILE A 8 -6.43 -10.00 -19.21
N PHE A 9 -7.04 -9.11 -19.96
CA PHE A 9 -7.35 -7.75 -19.48
C PHE A 9 -8.34 -7.75 -18.33
N LEU A 10 -9.38 -8.59 -18.36
CA LEU A 10 -10.30 -8.71 -17.23
C LEU A 10 -9.60 -9.15 -15.95
N LYS A 11 -8.71 -10.14 -16.03
CA LYS A 11 -7.90 -10.57 -14.89
C LYS A 11 -6.98 -9.45 -14.37
N ALA A 12 -6.38 -8.69 -15.26
CA ALA A 12 -5.53 -7.55 -14.89
C ALA A 12 -6.34 -6.45 -14.19
N LYS A 13 -7.54 -6.10 -14.68
CA LYS A 13 -8.47 -5.17 -14.02
C LYS A 13 -8.85 -5.62 -12.62
N ILE A 14 -9.26 -6.87 -12.46
CA ILE A 14 -9.64 -7.44 -11.16
C ILE A 14 -8.45 -7.40 -10.20
N ALA A 15 -7.26 -7.79 -10.66
CA ALA A 15 -6.04 -7.75 -9.83
C ALA A 15 -5.70 -6.33 -9.37
N SER A 16 -5.84 -5.33 -10.24
CA SER A 16 -5.61 -3.92 -9.89
C SER A 16 -6.63 -3.41 -8.87
N LEU A 17 -7.92 -3.76 -9.02
CA LEU A 17 -8.96 -3.41 -8.05
C LEU A 17 -8.69 -4.03 -6.67
N ILE A 18 -8.29 -5.29 -6.63
CA ILE A 18 -7.90 -5.96 -5.37
C ILE A 18 -6.69 -5.28 -4.75
N ALA A 19 -5.69 -4.91 -5.55
CA ALA A 19 -4.49 -4.24 -5.07
C ALA A 19 -4.76 -2.85 -4.46
N ILE A 20 -5.83 -2.16 -4.90
CA ILE A 20 -6.29 -0.90 -4.29
C ILE A 20 -7.15 -1.18 -3.05
N ALA A 21 -8.07 -2.14 -3.14
CA ALA A 21 -9.01 -2.42 -2.07
C ALA A 21 -8.34 -2.98 -0.81
N ALA A 22 -7.30 -3.81 -0.96
CA ALA A 22 -6.62 -4.43 0.17
C ALA A 22 -6.01 -3.40 1.16
N PRO A 23 -5.23 -2.39 0.73
CA PRO A 23 -4.73 -1.35 1.62
C PRO A 23 -5.85 -0.54 2.29
N LEU A 24 -6.93 -0.23 1.56
CA LEU A 24 -8.07 0.50 2.11
C LEU A 24 -8.77 -0.28 3.22
N LEU A 25 -9.00 -1.56 3.02
CA LEU A 25 -9.59 -2.43 4.05
C LEU A 25 -8.69 -2.52 5.29
N MET A 26 -7.37 -2.64 5.10
CA MET A 26 -6.42 -2.63 6.21
C MET A 26 -6.42 -1.30 6.97
N TRP A 27 -6.54 -0.17 6.27
CA TRP A 27 -6.71 1.13 6.89
C TRP A 27 -7.97 1.21 7.75
N VAL A 28 -9.13 0.80 7.21
CA VAL A 28 -10.39 0.80 7.97
C VAL A 28 -10.26 -0.07 9.23
N PHE A 29 -9.63 -1.24 9.09
CA PHE A 29 -9.38 -2.12 10.25
C PHE A 29 -8.46 -1.46 11.28
N LEU A 30 -7.36 -0.83 10.84
CA LEU A 30 -6.45 -0.10 11.71
C LEU A 30 -7.18 1.03 12.47
N LEU A 31 -7.98 1.82 11.76
CA LEU A 31 -8.76 2.91 12.36
C LEU A 31 -9.69 2.39 13.46
N GLY A 32 -10.33 1.25 13.26
CA GLY A 32 -11.17 0.60 14.28
C GLY A 32 -10.40 0.13 15.51
N HIS A 33 -9.09 -0.14 15.36
CA HIS A 33 -8.23 -0.61 16.46
C HIS A 33 -7.45 0.50 17.17
N ILE A 34 -7.50 1.75 16.68
CA ILE A 34 -6.82 2.89 17.28
C ILE A 34 -7.08 3.01 18.80
N PRO A 35 -8.32 2.93 19.31
CA PRO A 35 -8.56 3.06 20.75
C PRO A 35 -7.85 1.99 21.58
N ILE A 36 -7.74 0.78 21.04
CA ILE A 36 -7.06 -0.34 21.70
C ILE A 36 -5.54 -0.09 21.72
N ILE A 37 -4.97 0.35 20.60
CA ILE A 37 -3.53 0.67 20.48
C ILE A 37 -3.17 1.82 21.42
N TYR A 38 -3.98 2.88 21.46
CA TYR A 38 -3.80 4.01 22.38
C TYR A 38 -3.73 3.56 23.84
N LYS A 39 -4.67 2.71 24.25
CA LYS A 39 -4.74 2.19 25.62
C LYS A 39 -3.55 1.28 25.94
N ASN A 40 -3.21 0.36 25.03
CA ASN A 40 -2.15 -0.63 25.29
C ASN A 40 -0.75 -0.01 25.33
N LEU A 41 -0.50 1.00 24.50
CA LEU A 41 0.82 1.65 24.40
C LEU A 41 0.87 2.97 25.19
N ASN A 42 -0.19 3.36 25.92
CA ASN A 42 -0.31 4.65 26.61
C ASN A 42 0.10 5.84 25.73
N LEU A 43 -0.39 5.86 24.48
CA LEU A 43 -0.03 6.87 23.50
C LEU A 43 -0.61 8.24 23.87
N SER A 44 0.20 9.29 23.71
CA SER A 44 -0.27 10.67 23.67
C SER A 44 -0.69 11.06 22.24
N GLU A 45 -1.44 12.15 22.10
CA GLU A 45 -1.77 12.71 20.78
C GLU A 45 -0.51 13.06 19.97
N THR A 46 0.53 13.57 20.64
CA THR A 46 1.81 13.85 20.05
C THR A 46 2.48 12.58 19.51
N SER A 47 2.45 11.49 20.28
CA SER A 47 3.00 10.19 19.86
C SER A 47 2.31 9.65 18.61
N TRP A 48 0.99 9.83 18.52
CA TRP A 48 0.23 9.48 17.34
C TRP A 48 0.57 10.37 16.14
N GLY A 49 0.72 11.68 16.36
CA GLY A 49 1.18 12.61 15.32
C GLY A 49 2.55 12.24 14.74
N ILE A 50 3.49 11.83 15.59
CA ILE A 50 4.82 11.34 15.17
C ILE A 50 4.69 10.06 14.33
N PHE A 51 3.84 9.12 14.74
CA PHE A 51 3.56 7.92 13.94
C PHE A 51 3.06 8.27 12.53
N LEU A 52 2.08 9.17 12.41
CA LEU A 52 1.54 9.61 11.12
C LEU A 52 2.59 10.34 10.27
N LEU A 53 3.44 11.14 10.89
CA LEU A 53 4.54 11.84 10.21
C LEU A 53 5.54 10.84 9.61
N ILE A 54 6.00 9.88 10.41
CA ILE A 54 6.94 8.84 9.98
C ILE A 54 6.33 8.00 8.86
N PHE A 55 5.09 7.55 9.05
CA PHE A 55 4.34 6.80 8.07
C PHE A 55 4.21 7.55 6.73
N GLY A 56 3.72 8.79 6.76
CA GLY A 56 3.52 9.61 5.56
C GLY A 56 4.83 9.96 4.87
N SER A 57 5.87 10.30 5.62
CA SER A 57 7.20 10.56 5.06
C SER A 57 7.79 9.33 4.38
N SER A 58 7.69 8.18 5.02
CA SER A 58 8.16 6.90 4.46
C SER A 58 7.41 6.53 3.19
N GLN A 59 6.09 6.78 3.13
CA GLN A 59 5.27 6.54 1.95
C GLN A 59 5.70 7.44 0.78
N ILE A 60 5.87 8.73 1.01
CA ILE A 60 6.27 9.69 -0.04
C ILE A 60 7.67 9.37 -0.55
N LEU A 61 8.64 9.21 0.34
CA LEU A 61 10.03 8.92 -0.03
C LEU A 61 10.15 7.60 -0.80
N SER A 62 9.56 6.54 -0.28
CA SER A 62 9.59 5.23 -0.94
C SER A 62 8.88 5.28 -2.30
N GLY A 63 7.72 5.92 -2.39
CA GLY A 63 6.99 6.08 -3.64
C GLY A 63 7.82 6.77 -4.73
N GLN A 64 8.52 7.85 -4.38
CA GLN A 64 9.41 8.55 -5.32
C GLN A 64 10.60 7.70 -5.74
N ILE A 65 11.27 7.04 -4.80
CA ILE A 65 12.44 6.21 -5.08
C ILE A 65 12.06 5.01 -5.94
N PHE A 66 11.04 4.26 -5.52
CA PHE A 66 10.63 3.03 -6.20
C PHE A 66 10.01 3.30 -7.57
N ALA A 67 9.18 4.34 -7.71
CA ALA A 67 8.58 4.69 -9.00
C ALA A 67 9.63 5.09 -10.03
N ARG A 68 10.68 5.83 -9.63
CA ARG A 68 11.70 6.34 -10.56
C ARG A 68 12.81 5.36 -10.85
N LEU A 69 13.31 4.64 -9.83
CA LEU A 69 14.53 3.85 -9.94
C LEU A 69 14.29 2.36 -10.12
N ILE A 70 13.25 1.82 -9.52
CA ILE A 70 13.07 0.37 -9.42
C ILE A 70 11.96 -0.13 -10.33
N THR A 71 10.82 0.54 -10.37
CA THR A 71 9.69 0.14 -11.22
C THR A 71 10.04 0.02 -12.70
N PRO A 72 10.87 0.91 -13.32
CA PRO A 72 11.26 0.76 -14.73
C PRO A 72 12.08 -0.50 -14.99
N LYS A 73 12.84 -1.00 -14.01
CA LYS A 73 13.69 -2.19 -14.15
C LYS A 73 12.94 -3.49 -13.93
N TYR A 74 12.07 -3.53 -12.93
CA TYR A 74 11.46 -4.77 -12.44
C TYR A 74 9.96 -4.87 -12.73
N GLY A 75 9.36 -3.79 -13.20
CA GLY A 75 7.94 -3.73 -13.56
C GLY A 75 7.00 -3.54 -12.36
N THR A 76 5.81 -3.06 -12.68
CA THR A 76 4.77 -2.71 -11.68
C THR A 76 4.25 -3.93 -10.91
N LYS A 77 4.17 -5.10 -11.55
CA LYS A 77 3.67 -6.32 -10.92
C LYS A 77 4.50 -6.73 -9.69
N LEU A 78 5.83 -6.73 -9.83
CA LEU A 78 6.72 -7.11 -8.72
C LEU A 78 6.59 -6.12 -7.57
N MET A 79 6.51 -4.82 -7.87
CA MET A 79 6.37 -3.76 -6.87
C MET A 79 5.06 -3.92 -6.08
N ILE A 80 3.95 -4.20 -6.74
CA ILE A 80 2.67 -4.44 -6.08
C ILE A 80 2.76 -5.69 -5.17
N CYS A 81 3.31 -6.79 -5.67
CA CYS A 81 3.44 -8.02 -4.87
C CYS A 81 4.31 -7.81 -3.62
N MET A 82 5.46 -7.15 -3.76
CA MET A 82 6.34 -6.83 -2.63
C MET A 82 5.66 -5.87 -1.65
N GLY A 83 4.99 -4.85 -2.16
CA GLY A 83 4.24 -3.90 -1.34
C GLY A 83 3.15 -4.59 -0.51
N VAL A 84 2.36 -5.47 -1.12
CA VAL A 84 1.31 -6.25 -0.41
C VAL A 84 1.93 -7.17 0.65
N LEU A 85 3.07 -7.81 0.36
CA LEU A 85 3.75 -8.67 1.32
C LEU A 85 4.25 -7.87 2.53
N ILE A 86 4.93 -6.75 2.30
CA ILE A 86 5.40 -5.85 3.36
C ILE A 86 4.21 -5.31 4.17
N LEU A 87 3.12 -4.92 3.50
CA LEU A 87 1.90 -4.45 4.14
C LEU A 87 1.32 -5.50 5.09
N SER A 88 1.23 -6.74 4.64
CA SER A 88 0.70 -7.85 5.43
C SER A 88 1.55 -8.13 6.67
N ILE A 89 2.88 -8.13 6.52
CA ILE A 89 3.80 -8.31 7.65
C ILE A 89 3.69 -7.14 8.63
N SER A 90 3.64 -5.91 8.14
CA SER A 90 3.49 -4.72 8.98
C SER A 90 2.17 -4.73 9.75
N PHE A 91 1.09 -5.17 9.11
CA PHE A 91 -0.21 -5.29 9.73
C PHE A 91 -0.22 -6.32 10.87
N LEU A 92 0.38 -7.50 10.65
CA LEU A 92 0.56 -8.49 11.71
C LEU A 92 1.43 -7.95 12.85
N GLY A 93 2.46 -7.17 12.51
CA GLY A 93 3.32 -6.50 13.50
C GLY A 93 2.54 -5.55 14.42
N ILE A 94 1.57 -4.79 13.87
CA ILE A 94 0.74 -3.87 14.69
C ILE A 94 -0.08 -4.63 15.75
N ILE A 95 -0.53 -5.85 15.46
CA ILE A 95 -1.34 -6.65 16.39
C ILE A 95 -0.50 -7.12 17.59
N VAL A 96 0.80 -7.37 17.39
CA VAL A 96 1.70 -7.91 18.42
C VAL A 96 2.62 -6.87 19.04
N VAL A 97 2.49 -5.59 18.65
CA VAL A 97 3.33 -4.52 19.16
C VAL A 97 3.08 -4.25 20.65
N ASN A 98 4.16 -4.15 21.43
CA ASN A 98 4.11 -3.95 22.87
C ASN A 98 4.91 -2.71 23.34
N SER A 99 5.57 -1.98 22.41
CA SER A 99 6.31 -0.77 22.72
C SER A 99 6.12 0.30 21.65
N TYR A 100 6.25 1.57 22.07
CA TYR A 100 6.13 2.70 21.16
C TYR A 100 7.19 2.70 20.06
N GLU A 101 8.42 2.32 20.40
CA GLU A 101 9.53 2.23 19.44
C GLU A 101 9.25 1.19 18.33
N SER A 102 8.77 0.01 18.71
CA SER A 102 8.35 -1.01 17.75
C SER A 102 7.18 -0.53 16.88
N PHE A 103 6.27 0.26 17.46
CA PHE A 103 5.16 0.86 16.73
C PHE A 103 5.64 1.85 15.67
N LEU A 104 6.62 2.71 15.99
CA LEU A 104 7.25 3.61 15.02
C LEU A 104 8.02 2.87 13.93
N PHE A 105 8.70 1.80 14.30
CA PHE A 105 9.41 0.97 13.31
C PHE A 105 8.45 0.36 12.30
N ILE A 106 7.30 -0.14 12.76
CA ILE A 106 6.25 -0.66 11.89
C ILE A 106 5.67 0.44 10.99
N ALA A 107 5.56 1.69 11.47
CA ALA A 107 5.11 2.82 10.66
C ALA A 107 5.96 3.03 9.40
N VAL A 108 7.27 2.86 9.50
CA VAL A 108 8.19 2.95 8.36
C VAL A 108 7.87 1.90 7.30
N PHE A 109 7.74 0.64 7.69
CA PHE A 109 7.43 -0.44 6.75
C PHE A 109 6.02 -0.31 6.16
N PHE A 110 5.07 0.12 6.98
CA PHE A 110 3.72 0.39 6.53
C PHE A 110 3.69 1.50 5.47
N GLY A 111 4.46 2.59 5.69
CA GLY A 111 4.63 3.67 4.71
C GLY A 111 5.32 3.18 3.42
N ILE A 112 6.42 2.42 3.55
CA ILE A 112 7.13 1.85 2.40
C ILE A 112 6.19 0.98 1.56
N SER A 113 5.38 0.14 2.19
CA SER A 113 4.45 -0.75 1.48
C SER A 113 3.46 0.02 0.61
N LEU A 114 2.86 1.09 1.13
CA LEU A 114 1.94 1.94 0.37
C LEU A 114 2.64 2.75 -0.71
N GLY A 115 3.87 3.19 -0.46
CA GLY A 115 4.71 3.85 -1.46
C GLY A 115 5.08 2.94 -2.63
N LEU A 116 5.12 1.62 -2.43
CA LEU A 116 5.27 0.62 -3.49
C LEU A 116 3.95 0.37 -4.25
N ILE A 117 2.85 0.17 -3.52
CA ILE A 117 1.57 -0.25 -4.09
C ILE A 117 0.93 0.87 -4.91
N MET A 118 0.77 2.06 -4.34
CA MET A 118 -0.04 3.13 -4.93
C MET A 118 0.47 3.60 -6.30
N PRO A 119 1.74 4.04 -6.46
CA PRO A 119 2.24 4.46 -7.77
C PRO A 119 2.26 3.32 -8.79
N SER A 120 2.60 2.11 -8.36
CA SER A 120 2.68 0.96 -9.24
C SER A 120 1.31 0.53 -9.75
N THR A 121 0.28 0.59 -8.89
CA THR A 121 -1.09 0.27 -9.28
C THR A 121 -1.66 1.31 -10.23
N ASN A 122 -1.45 2.61 -9.96
CA ASN A 122 -1.87 3.68 -10.85
C ASN A 122 -1.23 3.53 -12.23
N SER A 123 0.09 3.32 -12.30
CA SER A 123 0.79 3.08 -13.57
C SER A 123 0.26 1.84 -14.29
N HIS A 124 -0.09 0.78 -13.55
CA HIS A 124 -0.64 -0.43 -14.15
C HIS A 124 -2.04 -0.20 -14.73
N ILE A 125 -2.89 0.57 -14.04
CA ILE A 125 -4.22 0.94 -14.52
C ILE A 125 -4.13 1.78 -15.78
N THR A 126 -3.29 2.83 -15.78
CA THR A 126 -3.07 3.68 -16.97
C THR A 126 -2.65 2.86 -18.19
N LEU A 127 -1.74 1.89 -18.02
CA LEU A 127 -1.34 0.99 -19.09
C LEU A 127 -2.48 0.10 -19.61
N ILE A 128 -3.42 -0.27 -18.75
CA ILE A 128 -4.62 -1.03 -19.15
C ILE A 128 -5.59 -0.12 -19.92
N GLU A 129 -5.82 1.10 -19.43
CA GLU A 129 -6.69 2.10 -20.07
C GLU A 129 -6.21 2.44 -21.49
N GLU A 130 -4.93 2.73 -21.64
CA GLU A 130 -4.32 2.99 -22.97
C GLU A 130 -4.52 1.83 -23.95
N LYS A 131 -4.42 0.59 -23.47
CA LYS A 131 -4.57 -0.60 -24.32
C LYS A 131 -6.01 -1.00 -24.61
N THR A 132 -6.95 -0.58 -23.80
CA THR A 132 -8.36 -0.96 -23.92
C THR A 132 -9.24 0.17 -24.44
N ASN A 133 -8.76 1.41 -24.47
CA ASN A 133 -9.55 2.63 -24.72
C ASN A 133 -10.76 2.77 -23.75
N GLU A 134 -10.67 2.21 -22.55
CA GLU A 134 -11.69 2.31 -21.51
C GLU A 134 -11.13 3.07 -20.34
N VAL A 135 -11.83 4.06 -19.83
CA VAL A 135 -11.48 4.80 -18.60
C VAL A 135 -11.85 3.95 -17.39
N LEU A 136 -10.88 3.69 -16.53
CA LEU A 136 -11.04 2.89 -15.29
C LEU A 136 -10.96 3.74 -14.03
N GLN A 137 -10.34 4.92 -14.14
CA GLN A 137 -10.30 5.90 -13.06
C GLN A 137 -11.30 7.03 -13.35
N PRO A 138 -12.07 7.46 -12.35
CA PRO A 138 -12.95 8.61 -12.46
C PRO A 138 -12.17 9.91 -12.56
#